data_bf38f27a9dff5b4dfd085051025d01ee
#
_entry.id   bf38f27a9dff5b4dfd085051025d01ee
#
_cell.length_a   1.000
_cell.length_b   1.000
_cell.length_c   1.000
_cell.angle_alpha   90.00
_cell.angle_beta   90.00
_cell.angle_gamma   90.00
#
_symmetry.space_group_name_H-M   'P 1'
#
loop_
_entity.id
_entity.type
_entity.pdbx_description
1 polymer ?
#
loop_
_entity_poly.entity_id
_entity_poly.type
_entity_poly.pdbx_seq_one_letter_code
_entity_poly.pdbx_strand_id
1 'polypeptide(L)'
;MEKNMTSSLFRWVTLGALLLMMCCVASRSAKGQAQVSQPVGQKITDPAADQKLMAKANTLSFAPLSAVTTATTNAAPPAPSSGFNWTGFYVGLNIGHGANETKSSVNPLPSAAIFVNLLPQTFSLDPSGAVGGAQMGYNWQHGHFVLGVEGDIDAAGIDGIAVQSPIIQNNNTPFPGTGNNIRLHYRTDAVSTVRPRLGFVLGSRFLIYGTGGLAIAHNGFSANTDFRPVGTEQYPANLSKTQKGWAAGGGAEVAVAWGWTVRADYIRYDVGSLPSVLANPVPPLPPFQVGYTWNTDSANLVRFGVNYKF
;
A
#
# COMPACT_ATOMS: atom_id res chain seq x y z
N MET A 1 -23.90 10.42 20.09
CA MET A 1 -24.00 8.95 20.12
C MET A 1 -23.32 8.27 18.92
N GLU A 2 -22.67 9.01 18.06
CA GLU A 2 -22.07 8.53 16.77
C GLU A 2 -20.58 8.13 16.82
N LYS A 3 -19.85 8.49 17.87
CA LYS A 3 -18.41 8.22 17.98
C LYS A 3 -18.01 6.77 18.25
N ASN A 4 -18.94 5.89 18.60
CA ASN A 4 -18.63 4.51 18.99
C ASN A 4 -18.83 3.46 17.88
N MET A 5 -19.40 3.85 16.75
CA MET A 5 -19.70 2.89 15.67
C MET A 5 -18.52 2.63 14.73
N THR A 6 -17.69 3.64 14.49
CA THR A 6 -16.50 3.52 13.63
C THR A 6 -15.38 2.69 14.25
N SER A 7 -15.21 2.76 15.58
CA SER A 7 -14.20 1.96 16.28
C SER A 7 -14.51 0.45 16.34
N SER A 8 -15.79 0.11 16.29
CA SER A 8 -16.24 -1.29 16.29
C SER A 8 -16.08 -1.96 14.91
N LEU A 9 -16.37 -1.27 13.84
CA LEU A 9 -16.18 -1.77 12.47
C LEU A 9 -14.69 -2.03 12.18
N PHE A 10 -13.80 -1.15 12.64
CA PHE A 10 -12.35 -1.31 12.47
C PHE A 10 -11.81 -2.55 13.19
N ARG A 11 -12.35 -2.87 14.39
CA ARG A 11 -11.97 -4.07 15.14
C ARG A 11 -12.46 -5.37 14.49
N TRP A 12 -13.59 -5.37 13.81
CA TRP A 12 -14.14 -6.55 13.12
C TRP A 12 -13.45 -6.83 11.78
N VAL A 13 -13.04 -5.79 11.05
CA VAL A 13 -12.29 -5.94 9.80
C VAL A 13 -10.89 -6.51 10.07
N THR A 14 -10.21 -6.07 11.13
CA THR A 14 -8.89 -6.61 11.52
C THR A 14 -8.97 -8.04 12.02
N LEU A 15 -10.02 -8.40 12.78
CA LEU A 15 -10.21 -9.78 13.25
C LEU A 15 -10.61 -10.72 12.11
N GLY A 16 -11.44 -10.27 11.16
CA GLY A 16 -11.86 -11.06 10.00
C GLY A 16 -10.71 -11.38 9.05
N ALA A 17 -9.81 -10.42 8.80
CA ALA A 17 -8.62 -10.62 7.98
C ALA A 17 -7.62 -11.60 8.62
N LEU A 18 -7.48 -11.57 9.94
CA LEU A 18 -6.62 -12.51 10.68
C LEU A 18 -7.18 -13.95 10.66
N LEU A 19 -8.51 -14.12 10.76
CA LEU A 19 -9.17 -15.42 10.71
C LEU A 19 -9.14 -16.05 9.31
N LEU A 20 -9.30 -15.26 8.24
CA LEU A 20 -9.17 -15.75 6.86
C LEU A 20 -7.76 -16.23 6.54
N MET A 21 -6.73 -15.57 7.10
CA MET A 21 -5.34 -16.02 6.97
C MET A 21 -5.06 -17.35 7.67
N MET A 22 -5.65 -17.61 8.82
CA MET A 22 -5.46 -18.88 9.54
C MET A 22 -6.15 -20.05 8.84
N CYS A 23 -7.28 -19.86 8.18
CA CYS A 23 -7.97 -20.92 7.43
C CYS A 23 -7.23 -21.36 6.15
N CYS A 24 -6.54 -20.46 5.46
CA CYS A 24 -5.76 -20.83 4.26
C CYS A 24 -4.47 -21.62 4.57
N VAL A 25 -3.91 -21.48 5.77
CA VAL A 25 -2.71 -22.23 6.18
C VAL A 25 -3.05 -23.65 6.64
N ALA A 26 -4.24 -23.87 7.21
CA ALA A 26 -4.66 -25.16 7.73
C ALA A 26 -5.11 -26.18 6.65
N SER A 27 -5.50 -25.73 5.47
CA SER A 27 -6.07 -26.60 4.43
C SER A 27 -5.05 -27.25 3.49
N ARG A 28 -3.74 -26.99 3.62
CA ARG A 28 -2.69 -27.56 2.75
C ARG A 28 -1.78 -28.61 3.39
N SER A 29 -2.03 -29.02 4.64
CA SER A 29 -1.17 -30.00 5.33
C SER A 29 -1.57 -31.48 5.16
N ALA A 30 -2.54 -31.80 4.35
CA ALA A 30 -3.05 -33.17 4.22
C ALA A 30 -3.12 -33.65 2.76
N LYS A 31 -1.99 -33.68 2.06
CA LYS A 31 -1.81 -34.61 0.89
C LYS A 31 -0.34 -34.60 0.45
N GLY A 32 0.37 -35.67 0.75
CA GLY A 32 1.73 -35.90 0.26
C GLY A 32 2.48 -36.97 1.00
N GLN A 33 1.87 -38.16 1.14
CA GLN A 33 2.68 -39.38 1.40
C GLN A 33 3.18 -39.92 0.07
N ALA A 34 4.44 -39.69 -0.22
CA ALA A 34 5.14 -40.30 -1.34
C ALA A 34 5.69 -41.69 -0.89
N GLN A 35 5.36 -42.71 -1.67
CA GLN A 35 5.88 -44.07 -1.57
C GLN A 35 7.40 -44.08 -1.69
N VAL A 36 8.02 -44.77 -0.71
CA VAL A 36 9.42 -45.15 -0.74
C VAL A 36 9.56 -46.39 -1.62
N SER A 37 10.20 -46.27 -2.76
CA SER A 37 10.66 -47.38 -3.58
C SER A 37 11.97 -47.91 -3.03
N GLN A 38 12.02 -49.23 -2.77
CA GLN A 38 13.20 -49.95 -2.31
C GLN A 38 14.28 -50.02 -3.41
N PRO A 39 15.57 -49.97 -3.06
CA PRO A 39 16.63 -50.17 -4.02
C PRO A 39 16.89 -51.67 -4.22
N VAL A 40 17.05 -52.05 -5.49
CA VAL A 40 17.44 -53.34 -6.00
C VAL A 40 18.82 -53.72 -5.54
N GLY A 41 19.00 -54.99 -5.15
CA GLY A 41 20.19 -55.58 -4.56
C GLY A 41 21.45 -55.49 -5.43
N GLN A 42 22.56 -55.21 -4.76
CA GLN A 42 23.90 -55.30 -5.33
C GLN A 42 24.61 -56.55 -4.81
N LYS A 43 25.15 -57.24 -5.75
CA LYS A 43 25.78 -58.55 -5.75
C LYS A 43 27.03 -58.60 -4.87
N ILE A 44 27.13 -59.59 -4.01
CA ILE A 44 28.27 -59.92 -3.16
C ILE A 44 29.44 -60.34 -4.05
N THR A 45 30.60 -59.65 -3.93
CA THR A 45 31.87 -60.10 -4.48
C THR A 45 32.78 -60.64 -3.41
N ASP A 46 33.44 -61.66 -3.78
CA ASP A 46 34.32 -62.66 -3.17
C ASP A 46 35.32 -62.11 -2.08
N PRO A 47 35.41 -62.74 -0.88
CA PRO A 47 36.28 -62.29 0.22
C PRO A 47 37.77 -62.65 0.05
N ALA A 48 38.15 -63.28 -1.03
CA ALA A 48 39.54 -63.80 -1.17
C ALA A 48 40.55 -62.73 -1.76
N ALA A 49 40.07 -61.57 -2.24
CA ALA A 49 40.93 -60.57 -2.84
C ALA A 49 41.51 -59.56 -1.85
N ASP A 50 40.92 -59.38 -0.66
CA ASP A 50 41.34 -58.31 0.28
C ASP A 50 42.47 -58.73 1.23
N GLN A 51 42.80 -60.04 1.37
CA GLN A 51 43.90 -60.49 2.25
C GLN A 51 45.29 -60.30 1.68
N LYS A 52 45.44 -60.04 0.39
CA LYS A 52 46.78 -59.93 -0.23
C LYS A 52 47.35 -58.51 -0.23
N LEU A 53 46.56 -57.49 0.08
CA LEU A 53 46.98 -56.09 0.18
C LEU A 53 47.46 -55.70 1.58
N MET A 54 47.07 -56.42 2.63
CA MET A 54 47.43 -56.09 4.01
C MET A 54 48.80 -56.63 4.46
N ALA A 55 49.43 -57.54 3.69
CA ALA A 55 50.68 -58.18 4.08
C ALA A 55 51.97 -57.44 3.64
N LYS A 56 51.86 -56.29 2.95
CA LYS A 56 53.01 -55.57 2.39
C LYS A 56 53.32 -54.19 3.02
N ALA A 57 52.61 -53.85 4.08
CA ALA A 57 52.76 -52.54 4.73
C ALA A 57 53.49 -52.52 6.09
N ASN A 58 54.11 -53.64 6.49
CA ASN A 58 54.59 -53.78 7.87
C ASN A 58 56.14 -53.85 8.02
N THR A 59 56.89 -53.12 7.21
CA THR A 59 58.36 -52.93 7.44
C THR A 59 58.83 -51.56 6.98
N LEU A 60 58.48 -50.52 7.74
CA LEU A 60 59.30 -49.30 7.77
C LEU A 60 59.16 -48.65 9.17
N SER A 61 60.19 -48.89 9.96
CA SER A 61 60.38 -48.28 11.27
C SER A 61 60.87 -46.87 11.07
N PHE A 62 60.10 -45.86 11.54
CA PHE A 62 60.55 -44.48 11.69
C PHE A 62 60.51 -44.05 13.15
N ALA A 63 61.58 -43.42 13.63
CA ALA A 63 61.78 -42.88 14.95
C ALA A 63 60.75 -41.77 15.27
N PRO A 64 60.37 -41.55 16.56
CA PRO A 64 59.33 -40.61 16.93
C PRO A 64 59.87 -39.17 16.81
N LEU A 65 59.26 -38.43 15.90
CA LEU A 65 59.39 -36.95 15.86
C LEU A 65 58.34 -36.40 16.84
N SER A 66 58.82 -35.62 17.80
CA SER A 66 57.93 -34.99 18.82
C SER A 66 56.82 -34.20 18.14
N ALA A 67 55.61 -34.65 18.37
CA ALA A 67 54.38 -34.00 17.88
C ALA A 67 54.19 -32.68 18.61
N VAL A 68 54.39 -31.57 17.92
CA VAL A 68 53.77 -30.29 18.29
C VAL A 68 52.28 -30.43 18.04
N THR A 69 51.51 -30.59 19.10
CA THR A 69 50.04 -30.61 19.03
C THR A 69 49.59 -29.15 18.82
N THR A 70 49.46 -28.75 17.57
CA THR A 70 48.63 -27.60 17.22
C THR A 70 47.17 -28.07 17.38
N ALA A 71 46.53 -27.63 18.46
CA ALA A 71 45.09 -27.78 18.62
C ALA A 71 44.42 -26.91 17.54
N THR A 72 44.14 -27.51 16.37
CA THR A 72 43.16 -26.98 15.46
C THR A 72 41.81 -27.05 16.16
N THR A 73 41.39 -25.96 16.77
CA THR A 73 40.00 -25.76 17.11
C THR A 73 39.21 -25.84 15.81
N ASN A 74 38.65 -27.01 15.51
CA ASN A 74 37.58 -27.13 14.56
C ASN A 74 36.40 -26.30 15.11
N ALA A 75 36.43 -24.97 14.85
CA ALA A 75 35.21 -24.20 14.96
C ALA A 75 34.23 -24.84 13.99
N ALA A 76 33.18 -25.47 14.53
CA ALA A 76 32.06 -25.94 13.72
C ALA A 76 31.63 -24.79 12.82
N PRO A 77 31.40 -25.02 11.52
CA PRO A 77 30.88 -23.98 10.65
C PRO A 77 29.66 -23.40 11.35
N PRO A 78 29.52 -22.06 11.38
CA PRO A 78 28.38 -21.42 12.03
C PRO A 78 27.12 -22.11 11.50
N ALA A 79 26.29 -22.61 12.41
CA ALA A 79 25.03 -23.22 12.05
C ALA A 79 24.29 -22.23 11.13
N PRO A 80 23.76 -22.65 9.97
CA PRO A 80 23.06 -21.75 9.07
C PRO A 80 22.00 -21.04 9.88
N SER A 81 22.07 -19.72 9.96
CA SER A 81 21.10 -18.91 10.65
C SER A 81 19.74 -19.28 10.03
N SER A 82 18.85 -19.93 10.78
CA SER A 82 17.53 -20.40 10.32
C SER A 82 16.56 -19.25 10.01
N GLY A 83 17.07 -18.03 9.95
CA GLY A 83 16.33 -16.80 9.67
C GLY A 83 16.15 -16.53 8.17
N PHE A 84 15.03 -15.93 7.84
CA PHE A 84 14.80 -15.43 6.49
C PHE A 84 15.77 -14.27 6.18
N ASN A 85 16.50 -14.35 5.09
CA ASN A 85 17.35 -13.27 4.62
C ASN A 85 16.51 -12.28 3.79
N TRP A 86 16.40 -11.05 4.26
CA TRP A 86 15.63 -10.00 3.59
C TRP A 86 16.37 -9.35 2.43
N THR A 87 17.68 -9.58 2.26
CA THR A 87 18.46 -9.02 1.13
C THR A 87 18.00 -9.61 -0.18
N GLY A 88 17.71 -8.76 -1.15
CA GLY A 88 17.36 -9.14 -2.50
C GLY A 88 16.27 -8.28 -3.12
N PHE A 89 16.04 -8.54 -4.38
CA PHE A 89 14.96 -7.95 -5.16
C PHE A 89 13.64 -8.66 -4.85
N TYR A 90 12.55 -7.93 -4.82
CA TYR A 90 11.21 -8.47 -4.66
C TYR A 90 10.20 -7.75 -5.54
N VAL A 91 9.14 -8.47 -5.89
CA VAL A 91 7.93 -7.93 -6.53
C VAL A 91 6.72 -8.39 -5.77
N GLY A 92 5.64 -7.64 -5.83
CA GLY A 92 4.43 -7.99 -5.11
C GLY A 92 3.19 -7.30 -5.63
N LEU A 93 2.07 -7.72 -5.06
CA LEU A 93 0.76 -7.12 -5.27
C LEU A 93 0.19 -6.66 -3.94
N ASN A 94 -0.62 -5.64 -3.99
CA ASN A 94 -1.32 -5.11 -2.83
C ASN A 94 -2.79 -4.82 -3.13
N ILE A 95 -3.58 -4.79 -2.08
CA ILE A 95 -4.96 -4.32 -2.06
C ILE A 95 -5.22 -3.62 -0.74
N GLY A 96 -6.06 -2.60 -0.75
CA GLY A 96 -6.34 -1.83 0.44
C GLY A 96 -7.52 -0.88 0.31
N HIS A 97 -7.55 0.04 1.24
CA HIS A 97 -8.56 1.10 1.30
C HIS A 97 -7.87 2.44 1.49
N GLY A 98 -8.32 3.44 0.75
CA GLY A 98 -7.88 4.82 0.86
C GLY A 98 -9.00 5.73 1.30
N ALA A 99 -8.66 6.75 2.09
CA ALA A 99 -9.57 7.81 2.49
C ALA A 99 -8.82 9.13 2.63
N ASN A 100 -9.48 10.23 2.29
CA ASN A 100 -8.99 11.57 2.55
C ASN A 100 -10.12 12.49 2.99
N GLU A 101 -9.77 13.68 3.46
CA GLU A 101 -10.71 14.76 3.70
C GLU A 101 -10.45 15.87 2.67
N THR A 102 -11.50 16.36 2.02
CA THR A 102 -11.41 17.42 1.05
C THR A 102 -12.43 18.50 1.37
N LYS A 103 -11.96 19.74 1.51
CA LYS A 103 -12.83 20.91 1.66
C LYS A 103 -12.91 21.64 0.34
N SER A 104 -14.12 21.85 -0.16
CA SER A 104 -14.37 22.59 -1.37
C SER A 104 -15.11 23.88 -1.06
N SER A 105 -14.68 24.98 -1.65
CA SER A 105 -15.39 26.26 -1.56
C SER A 105 -15.98 26.62 -2.92
N VAL A 106 -17.24 27.01 -2.90
CA VAL A 106 -17.96 27.56 -4.05
C VAL A 106 -18.10 29.07 -3.83
N ASN A 107 -17.46 29.86 -4.68
CA ASN A 107 -17.39 31.31 -4.57
C ASN A 107 -18.05 31.96 -5.77
N PRO A 108 -19.29 32.45 -5.65
CA PRO A 108 -19.86 33.30 -6.68
C PRO A 108 -19.03 34.58 -6.78
N LEU A 109 -18.63 34.97 -8.00
CA LEU A 109 -17.93 36.22 -8.21
C LEU A 109 -18.85 37.40 -7.93
N PRO A 110 -18.32 38.61 -7.62
CA PRO A 110 -19.09 39.74 -7.13
C PRO A 110 -20.35 40.04 -7.97
N SER A 111 -20.26 39.91 -9.28
CA SER A 111 -21.39 40.07 -10.18
C SER A 111 -22.48 39.05 -10.02
N ALA A 112 -22.10 37.77 -9.91
CA ALA A 112 -23.05 36.66 -9.69
C ALA A 112 -23.64 36.71 -8.29
N ALA A 113 -22.86 37.02 -7.27
CA ALA A 113 -23.32 37.16 -5.89
C ALA A 113 -24.43 38.15 -5.72
N ILE A 114 -24.38 39.29 -6.42
CA ILE A 114 -25.40 40.33 -6.37
C ILE A 114 -26.73 39.88 -6.94
N PHE A 115 -26.69 39.11 -8.04
CA PHE A 115 -27.91 38.64 -8.72
C PHE A 115 -28.58 37.47 -8.01
N VAL A 116 -27.83 36.53 -7.47
CA VAL A 116 -28.37 35.31 -6.88
C VAL A 116 -28.35 35.34 -5.34
N ASN A 117 -27.91 36.45 -4.76
CA ASN A 117 -27.81 36.63 -3.31
C ASN A 117 -27.09 35.46 -2.62
N LEU A 118 -25.97 34.99 -3.18
CA LEU A 118 -25.17 33.90 -2.65
C LEU A 118 -23.88 34.43 -1.99
N LEU A 119 -23.57 33.85 -0.82
CA LEU A 119 -22.26 33.97 -0.19
C LEU A 119 -21.37 32.78 -0.61
N PRO A 120 -20.06 32.91 -0.46
CA PRO A 120 -19.18 31.76 -0.53
C PRO A 120 -19.62 30.64 0.42
N GLN A 121 -19.70 29.43 -0.10
CA GLN A 121 -20.10 28.24 0.66
C GLN A 121 -18.96 27.23 0.67
N THR A 122 -18.79 26.57 1.82
CA THR A 122 -17.77 25.50 1.98
C THR A 122 -18.46 24.18 2.21
N PHE A 123 -17.99 23.16 1.51
CA PHE A 123 -18.46 21.78 1.59
C PHE A 123 -17.33 20.90 2.05
N SER A 124 -17.62 19.96 2.93
CA SER A 124 -16.73 18.87 3.27
C SER A 124 -17.09 17.64 2.43
N LEU A 125 -16.09 17.05 1.81
CA LEU A 125 -16.18 15.77 1.12
C LEU A 125 -15.24 14.81 1.82
N ASP A 126 -15.71 13.57 2.04
CA ASP A 126 -14.93 12.49 2.65
C ASP A 126 -14.71 11.37 1.62
N PRO A 127 -13.90 11.61 0.58
CA PRO A 127 -13.65 10.62 -0.45
C PRO A 127 -13.00 9.38 0.14
N SER A 128 -13.49 8.23 -0.24
CA SER A 128 -12.93 6.95 0.20
C SER A 128 -13.19 5.86 -0.83
N GLY A 129 -12.37 4.81 -0.82
CA GLY A 129 -12.54 3.73 -1.76
C GLY A 129 -11.43 2.71 -1.77
N ALA A 130 -11.59 1.70 -2.61
CA ALA A 130 -10.61 0.64 -2.76
C ALA A 130 -9.37 1.14 -3.52
N VAL A 131 -8.21 0.60 -3.13
CA VAL A 131 -6.95 0.78 -3.85
C VAL A 131 -6.31 -0.58 -4.06
N GLY A 132 -5.53 -0.73 -5.13
CA GLY A 132 -4.80 -1.95 -5.36
C GLY A 132 -3.86 -1.84 -6.55
N GLY A 133 -2.74 -2.55 -6.47
CA GLY A 133 -1.72 -2.43 -7.48
C GLY A 133 -0.54 -3.36 -7.28
N ALA A 134 0.59 -2.93 -7.81
CA ALA A 134 1.83 -3.67 -7.78
C ALA A 134 2.94 -2.85 -7.13
N GLN A 135 3.84 -3.55 -6.47
CA GLN A 135 5.06 -2.98 -5.90
C GLN A 135 6.28 -3.79 -6.27
N MET A 136 7.41 -3.11 -6.30
CA MET A 136 8.73 -3.72 -6.44
C MET A 136 9.74 -2.98 -5.58
N GLY A 137 10.78 -3.69 -5.17
CA GLY A 137 11.83 -3.06 -4.37
C GLY A 137 13.05 -3.94 -4.23
N TYR A 138 14.04 -3.35 -3.61
CA TYR A 138 15.26 -4.03 -3.21
C TYR A 138 15.56 -3.74 -1.75
N ASN A 139 15.86 -4.78 -0.98
CA ASN A 139 16.29 -4.68 0.41
C ASN A 139 17.76 -5.09 0.55
N TRP A 140 18.42 -4.46 1.47
CA TRP A 140 19.74 -4.83 1.95
C TRP A 140 19.68 -5.00 3.47
N GLN A 141 19.98 -6.20 3.95
CA GLN A 141 19.97 -6.55 5.37
C GLN A 141 21.42 -6.60 5.90
N HIS A 142 21.62 -5.93 7.03
CA HIS A 142 22.85 -6.05 7.84
C HIS A 142 22.47 -6.33 9.30
N GLY A 143 22.72 -7.55 9.74
CA GLY A 143 22.25 -8.01 11.06
C GLY A 143 20.73 -7.95 11.17
N HIS A 144 20.24 -7.19 12.11
CA HIS A 144 18.79 -6.98 12.31
C HIS A 144 18.22 -5.78 11.51
N PHE A 145 19.07 -4.97 10.89
CA PHE A 145 18.63 -3.80 10.15
C PHE A 145 18.43 -4.11 8.67
N VAL A 146 17.37 -3.57 8.10
CA VAL A 146 17.04 -3.65 6.69
C VAL A 146 16.94 -2.24 6.14
N LEU A 147 17.73 -1.92 5.14
CA LEU A 147 17.62 -0.71 4.33
C LEU A 147 17.10 -1.12 2.96
N GLY A 148 16.16 -0.39 2.39
CA GLY A 148 15.63 -0.71 1.08
C GLY A 148 15.07 0.50 0.35
N VAL A 149 14.69 0.26 -0.89
CA VAL A 149 13.92 1.19 -1.72
C VAL A 149 12.76 0.43 -2.33
N GLU A 150 11.60 1.05 -2.35
CA GLU A 150 10.36 0.48 -2.89
C GLU A 150 9.68 1.49 -3.81
N GLY A 151 9.17 1.01 -4.93
CA GLY A 151 8.26 1.74 -5.80
C GLY A 151 6.95 0.98 -5.93
N ASP A 152 5.85 1.70 -5.94
CA ASP A 152 4.52 1.13 -6.17
C ASP A 152 3.69 1.97 -7.14
N ILE A 153 2.73 1.31 -7.76
CA ILE A 153 1.70 1.91 -8.59
C ILE A 153 0.37 1.25 -8.26
N ASP A 154 -0.58 2.03 -7.79
CA ASP A 154 -1.89 1.61 -7.38
C ASP A 154 -2.98 2.30 -8.21
N ALA A 155 -3.90 1.53 -8.76
CA ALA A 155 -5.19 2.05 -9.19
C ALA A 155 -6.01 2.39 -7.95
N ALA A 156 -6.70 3.51 -7.97
CA ALA A 156 -7.49 4.00 -6.85
C ALA A 156 -8.92 4.30 -7.31
N GLY A 157 -9.89 3.82 -6.58
CA GLY A 157 -11.29 4.15 -6.72
C GLY A 157 -11.76 5.01 -5.55
N ILE A 158 -10.93 5.98 -5.14
CA ILE A 158 -11.27 6.89 -4.03
C ILE A 158 -12.12 8.01 -4.60
N ASP A 159 -13.39 8.09 -4.21
CA ASP A 159 -14.29 9.14 -4.66
C ASP A 159 -15.20 9.65 -3.56
N GLY A 160 -15.67 10.91 -3.73
CA GLY A 160 -16.60 11.55 -2.81
C GLY A 160 -17.44 12.61 -3.51
N ILE A 161 -18.71 12.68 -3.13
CA ILE A 161 -19.68 13.59 -3.69
C ILE A 161 -20.32 14.41 -2.56
N ALA A 162 -20.42 15.72 -2.78
CA ALA A 162 -21.25 16.59 -1.96
C ALA A 162 -22.33 17.24 -2.84
N VAL A 163 -23.57 17.22 -2.34
CA VAL A 163 -24.73 17.81 -3.02
C VAL A 163 -25.49 18.67 -2.03
N GLN A 164 -25.80 19.91 -2.42
CA GLN A 164 -26.75 20.76 -1.73
C GLN A 164 -27.93 21.05 -2.65
N SER A 165 -29.10 20.67 -2.23
CA SER A 165 -30.35 20.97 -2.94
C SER A 165 -31.47 21.15 -1.91
N PRO A 166 -32.18 22.30 -1.90
CA PRO A 166 -31.96 23.47 -2.73
C PRO A 166 -30.70 24.27 -2.38
N ILE A 167 -30.27 25.15 -3.27
CA ILE A 167 -29.21 26.14 -2.99
C ILE A 167 -29.70 27.08 -1.89
N ILE A 168 -28.86 27.37 -0.90
CA ILE A 168 -29.21 28.26 0.21
C ILE A 168 -28.62 29.65 -0.05
N GLN A 169 -29.46 30.66 0.08
CA GLN A 169 -29.09 32.08 -0.09
C GLN A 169 -28.51 32.68 1.19
N ASN A 170 -27.99 33.90 1.10
CA ASN A 170 -27.37 34.64 2.22
C ASN A 170 -28.26 34.86 3.44
N ASN A 171 -29.57 34.97 3.21
CA ASN A 171 -30.58 35.12 4.25
C ASN A 171 -31.05 33.81 4.83
N ASN A 172 -30.32 32.73 4.57
CA ASN A 172 -30.62 31.36 4.97
C ASN A 172 -31.95 30.82 4.41
N THR A 173 -32.43 31.40 3.31
CA THR A 173 -33.62 30.89 2.60
C THR A 173 -33.22 30.05 1.38
N PRO A 174 -34.03 29.05 1.00
CA PRO A 174 -33.82 28.32 -0.24
C PRO A 174 -33.91 29.25 -1.46
N PHE A 175 -33.04 29.01 -2.45
CA PHE A 175 -33.17 29.64 -3.75
C PHE A 175 -34.53 29.22 -4.38
N PRO A 176 -35.26 30.15 -4.99
CA PRO A 176 -36.59 29.84 -5.52
C PRO A 176 -36.61 28.69 -6.53
N GLY A 177 -37.71 27.94 -6.55
CA GLY A 177 -37.91 26.80 -7.46
C GLY A 177 -37.37 25.47 -6.93
N THR A 178 -37.74 24.40 -7.61
CA THR A 178 -37.35 23.04 -7.29
C THR A 178 -36.32 22.53 -8.28
N GLY A 179 -35.32 21.76 -7.80
CA GLY A 179 -34.32 21.12 -8.65
C GLY A 179 -32.98 21.85 -8.77
N ASN A 180 -32.91 23.12 -8.28
CA ASN A 180 -31.62 23.80 -8.20
C ASN A 180 -30.68 23.09 -7.21
N ASN A 181 -29.38 23.03 -7.53
CA ASN A 181 -28.40 22.36 -6.69
C ASN A 181 -26.96 22.81 -6.94
N ILE A 182 -26.12 22.57 -5.94
CA ILE A 182 -24.67 22.58 -6.06
C ILE A 182 -24.22 21.13 -5.94
N ARG A 183 -23.48 20.64 -6.91
CA ARG A 183 -22.90 19.29 -6.91
C ARG A 183 -21.39 19.39 -7.08
N LEU A 184 -20.68 18.74 -6.18
CA LEU A 184 -19.23 18.64 -6.17
C LEU A 184 -18.84 17.17 -6.14
N HIS A 185 -17.87 16.78 -6.94
CA HIS A 185 -17.36 15.42 -7.00
C HIS A 185 -15.83 15.45 -7.10
N TYR A 186 -15.16 14.76 -6.20
CA TYR A 186 -13.73 14.57 -6.16
C TYR A 186 -13.40 13.10 -6.32
N ARG A 187 -12.34 12.78 -7.07
CA ARG A 187 -11.85 11.42 -7.23
C ARG A 187 -10.33 11.37 -7.33
N THR A 188 -9.76 10.26 -6.87
CA THR A 188 -8.38 9.87 -7.14
C THR A 188 -8.41 8.56 -7.94
N ASP A 189 -7.81 8.58 -9.13
CA ASP A 189 -7.83 7.45 -10.05
C ASP A 189 -6.58 6.56 -9.93
N ALA A 190 -5.44 7.14 -9.54
CA ALA A 190 -4.18 6.42 -9.38
C ALA A 190 -3.26 7.11 -8.36
N VAL A 191 -2.49 6.29 -7.66
CA VAL A 191 -1.42 6.73 -6.74
C VAL A 191 -0.18 5.93 -7.03
N SER A 192 0.97 6.59 -7.13
CA SER A 192 2.28 5.95 -7.28
C SER A 192 3.24 6.54 -6.28
N THR A 193 4.11 5.72 -5.71
CA THR A 193 5.11 6.21 -4.77
C THR A 193 6.49 5.63 -5.05
N VAL A 194 7.53 6.38 -4.64
CA VAL A 194 8.92 5.89 -4.58
C VAL A 194 9.47 6.27 -3.22
N ARG A 195 9.83 5.27 -2.43
CA ARG A 195 10.16 5.45 -1.01
C ARG A 195 11.34 4.60 -0.58
N PRO A 196 12.38 5.16 0.04
CA PRO A 196 13.27 4.42 0.90
C PRO A 196 12.50 3.80 2.08
N ARG A 197 12.97 2.64 2.56
CA ARG A 197 12.44 1.96 3.75
C ARG A 197 13.58 1.59 4.70
N LEU A 198 13.36 1.77 5.98
CA LEU A 198 14.25 1.36 7.06
C LEU A 198 13.48 0.43 7.99
N GLY A 199 13.99 -0.78 8.19
CA GLY A 199 13.32 -1.79 8.98
C GLY A 199 14.22 -2.47 10.00
N PHE A 200 13.57 -3.16 10.94
CA PHE A 200 14.21 -3.96 11.97
C PHE A 200 13.58 -5.36 12.00
N VAL A 201 14.44 -6.38 11.95
CA VAL A 201 14.04 -7.80 11.94
C VAL A 201 13.87 -8.26 13.38
N LEU A 202 12.65 -8.69 13.71
CA LEU A 202 12.30 -9.29 14.99
C LEU A 202 12.28 -10.83 14.83
N GLY A 203 13.09 -11.51 15.64
CA GLY A 203 13.25 -12.95 15.50
C GLY A 203 13.84 -13.33 14.15
N SER A 204 13.30 -14.37 13.50
CA SER A 204 13.84 -14.92 12.26
C SER A 204 13.07 -14.57 10.99
N ARG A 205 11.84 -14.04 11.11
CA ARG A 205 10.92 -13.92 9.98
C ARG A 205 10.04 -12.67 9.98
N PHE A 206 10.11 -11.85 11.01
CA PHE A 206 9.22 -10.69 11.15
C PHE A 206 10.02 -9.40 10.96
N LEU A 207 9.58 -8.53 10.06
CA LEU A 207 10.17 -7.23 9.75
C LEU A 207 9.17 -6.13 10.06
N ILE A 208 9.55 -5.18 10.90
CA ILE A 208 8.84 -3.90 11.06
C ILE A 208 9.63 -2.82 10.33
N TYR A 209 8.94 -1.87 9.71
CA TYR A 209 9.64 -0.83 8.95
C TYR A 209 8.88 0.49 8.92
N GLY A 210 9.66 1.55 8.79
CA GLY A 210 9.20 2.88 8.41
C GLY A 210 9.61 3.19 6.98
N THR A 211 8.87 4.05 6.32
CA THR A 211 9.10 4.45 4.93
C THR A 211 8.69 5.90 4.70
N GLY A 212 9.35 6.57 3.76
CA GLY A 212 8.99 7.95 3.39
C GLY A 212 9.64 8.32 2.07
N GLY A 213 8.99 9.16 1.27
CA GLY A 213 9.50 9.53 -0.04
C GLY A 213 8.53 10.35 -0.86
N LEU A 214 8.54 10.14 -2.17
CA LEU A 214 7.72 10.87 -3.12
C LEU A 214 6.39 10.16 -3.37
N ALA A 215 5.32 10.94 -3.52
CA ALA A 215 4.02 10.51 -3.99
C ALA A 215 3.65 11.25 -5.27
N ILE A 216 2.95 10.56 -6.15
CA ILE A 216 2.34 11.10 -7.37
C ILE A 216 0.92 10.58 -7.41
N ALA A 217 -0.08 11.47 -7.45
CA ALA A 217 -1.48 11.09 -7.54
C ALA A 217 -2.16 11.75 -8.74
N HIS A 218 -3.04 11.02 -9.40
CA HIS A 218 -3.90 11.53 -10.46
C HIS A 218 -5.28 11.79 -9.88
N ASN A 219 -5.62 13.09 -9.76
CA ASN A 219 -6.85 13.55 -9.15
C ASN A 219 -7.76 14.17 -10.20
N GLY A 220 -9.05 13.82 -10.14
CA GLY A 220 -10.11 14.39 -10.94
C GLY A 220 -11.09 15.15 -10.06
N PHE A 221 -11.63 16.20 -10.63
CA PHE A 221 -12.63 17.00 -9.97
C PHE A 221 -13.69 17.46 -10.96
N SER A 222 -14.96 17.40 -10.54
CA SER A 222 -16.07 18.02 -11.28
C SER A 222 -17.01 18.76 -10.33
N ALA A 223 -17.50 19.90 -10.79
CA ALA A 223 -18.48 20.71 -10.07
C ALA A 223 -19.56 21.21 -11.01
N ASN A 224 -20.74 21.43 -10.49
CA ASN A 224 -21.80 22.12 -11.18
C ASN A 224 -22.67 22.86 -10.17
N THR A 225 -22.93 24.13 -10.44
CA THR A 225 -23.97 24.91 -9.76
C THR A 225 -25.10 25.12 -10.76
N ASP A 226 -26.28 24.58 -10.46
CA ASP A 226 -27.45 24.58 -11.33
C ASP A 226 -28.57 25.39 -10.71
N PHE A 227 -28.96 26.48 -11.35
CA PHE A 227 -30.03 27.37 -10.90
C PHE A 227 -31.40 27.08 -11.53
N ARG A 228 -31.50 26.12 -12.41
CA ARG A 228 -32.76 25.75 -13.05
C ARG A 228 -33.78 25.17 -12.06
N PRO A 229 -35.11 25.34 -12.30
CA PRO A 229 -35.73 25.95 -13.47
C PRO A 229 -36.01 27.45 -13.36
N VAL A 230 -35.73 28.10 -12.23
CA VAL A 230 -35.99 29.54 -12.06
C VAL A 230 -34.92 30.36 -12.79
N GLY A 231 -33.65 30.00 -12.65
CA GLY A 231 -32.57 30.45 -13.52
C GLY A 231 -32.45 29.51 -14.73
N THR A 232 -31.78 29.97 -15.78
CA THR A 232 -31.54 29.18 -16.99
C THR A 232 -30.13 28.60 -17.03
N GLU A 233 -29.30 28.98 -16.07
CA GLU A 233 -27.86 28.83 -16.12
C GLU A 233 -27.38 27.65 -15.30
N GLN A 234 -26.31 27.02 -15.80
CA GLN A 234 -25.47 26.09 -15.12
C GLN A 234 -24.01 26.55 -15.15
N TYR A 235 -23.24 26.22 -14.14
CA TYR A 235 -21.83 26.56 -14.02
C TYR A 235 -20.99 25.29 -13.86
N PRO A 236 -20.79 24.54 -14.97
CA PRO A 236 -19.99 23.32 -14.93
C PRO A 236 -18.50 23.62 -14.87
N ALA A 237 -17.78 22.86 -14.06
CA ALA A 237 -16.33 22.86 -13.99
C ALA A 237 -15.81 21.44 -13.96
N ASN A 238 -14.74 21.17 -14.73
CA ASN A 238 -14.04 19.91 -14.71
C ASN A 238 -12.54 20.18 -14.70
N LEU A 239 -11.81 19.44 -13.87
CA LEU A 239 -10.36 19.49 -13.77
C LEU A 239 -9.83 18.09 -13.53
N SER A 240 -8.78 17.72 -14.26
CA SER A 240 -8.03 16.51 -14.01
C SER A 240 -6.55 16.87 -14.02
N LYS A 241 -5.81 16.45 -12.99
CA LYS A 241 -4.40 16.82 -12.82
C LYS A 241 -3.61 15.76 -12.08
N THR A 242 -2.41 15.51 -12.58
CA THR A 242 -1.39 14.74 -11.84
C THR A 242 -0.59 15.69 -10.95
N GLN A 243 -0.55 15.39 -9.67
CA GLN A 243 0.13 16.15 -8.65
C GLN A 243 1.23 15.33 -8.00
N LYS A 244 2.24 16.03 -7.48
CA LYS A 244 3.40 15.42 -6.80
C LYS A 244 3.48 15.96 -5.39
N GLY A 245 3.92 15.12 -4.47
CA GLY A 245 4.08 15.48 -3.08
C GLY A 245 4.90 14.47 -2.32
N TRP A 246 4.64 14.33 -1.04
CA TRP A 246 5.35 13.40 -0.16
C TRP A 246 4.44 12.24 0.28
N ALA A 247 5.08 11.13 0.63
CA ALA A 247 4.44 10.01 1.32
C ALA A 247 5.30 9.59 2.49
N ALA A 248 4.66 9.20 3.59
CA ALA A 248 5.32 8.62 4.76
C ALA A 248 4.43 7.54 5.37
N GLY A 249 5.03 6.55 5.98
CA GLY A 249 4.26 5.47 6.56
C GLY A 249 5.12 4.42 7.23
N GLY A 250 4.53 3.26 7.46
CA GLY A 250 5.20 2.12 8.03
C GLY A 250 4.35 0.88 7.96
N GLY A 251 4.96 -0.24 8.26
CA GLY A 251 4.28 -1.51 8.18
C GLY A 251 5.04 -2.65 8.85
N ALA A 252 4.42 -3.79 8.75
CA ALA A 252 4.99 -5.05 9.19
C ALA A 252 4.90 -6.07 8.05
N GLU A 253 5.93 -6.92 7.95
CA GLU A 253 6.03 -7.95 6.93
C GLU A 253 6.52 -9.24 7.57
N VAL A 254 5.91 -10.37 7.20
CA VAL A 254 6.28 -11.68 7.71
C VAL A 254 6.66 -12.61 6.57
N ALA A 255 7.81 -13.25 6.68
CA ALA A 255 8.26 -14.28 5.76
C ALA A 255 7.51 -15.59 6.03
N VAL A 256 6.82 -16.11 5.02
CA VAL A 256 6.00 -17.33 5.12
C VAL A 256 6.81 -18.56 4.71
N ALA A 257 7.10 -18.73 3.43
CA ALA A 257 7.87 -19.85 2.89
C ALA A 257 8.36 -19.53 1.47
N TRP A 258 9.43 -20.14 1.04
CA TRP A 258 9.93 -20.14 -0.35
C TRP A 258 10.03 -18.74 -1.00
N GLY A 259 10.51 -17.75 -0.27
CA GLY A 259 10.63 -16.40 -0.77
C GLY A 259 9.35 -15.54 -0.69
N TRP A 260 8.23 -16.11 -0.28
CA TRP A 260 6.98 -15.39 -0.10
C TRP A 260 6.91 -14.67 1.23
N THR A 261 6.43 -13.44 1.19
CA THR A 261 6.15 -12.63 2.39
C THR A 261 4.75 -12.05 2.30
N VAL A 262 4.16 -11.77 3.46
CA VAL A 262 2.86 -11.10 3.60
C VAL A 262 3.09 -9.85 4.41
N ARG A 263 2.51 -8.74 3.97
CA ARG A 263 2.67 -7.43 4.60
C ARG A 263 1.35 -6.73 4.87
N ALA A 264 1.38 -5.86 5.87
CA ALA A 264 0.37 -4.84 6.10
C ALA A 264 1.08 -3.51 6.31
N ASP A 265 0.61 -2.45 5.66
CA ASP A 265 1.17 -1.11 5.79
C ASP A 265 0.10 -0.02 5.85
N TYR A 266 0.51 1.06 6.48
CA TYR A 266 -0.21 2.32 6.50
C TYR A 266 0.68 3.37 5.84
N ILE A 267 0.11 4.11 4.89
CA ILE A 267 0.79 5.20 4.18
C ILE A 267 -0.09 6.44 4.24
N ARG A 268 0.50 7.54 4.63
CA ARG A 268 -0.08 8.86 4.50
C ARG A 268 0.65 9.59 3.38
N TYR A 269 -0.09 10.21 2.46
CA TYR A 269 0.49 11.03 1.41
C TYR A 269 -0.24 12.37 1.27
N ASP A 270 0.48 13.36 0.78
CA ASP A 270 -0.04 14.69 0.50
C ASP A 270 0.58 15.19 -0.81
N VAL A 271 -0.28 15.51 -1.77
CA VAL A 271 0.10 16.00 -3.09
C VAL A 271 -0.35 17.45 -3.32
N GLY A 272 -0.83 18.11 -2.25
CA GLY A 272 -1.31 19.48 -2.27
C GLY A 272 -2.68 19.63 -2.92
N SER A 273 -3.17 20.87 -2.88
CA SER A 273 -4.49 21.23 -3.37
C SER A 273 -4.52 21.43 -4.88
N LEU A 274 -5.70 21.27 -5.47
CA LEU A 274 -5.94 21.57 -6.88
C LEU A 274 -6.08 23.10 -7.10
N PRO A 275 -5.69 23.63 -8.27
CA PRO A 275 -5.91 25.04 -8.59
C PRO A 275 -7.41 25.34 -8.68
N SER A 276 -7.77 26.58 -8.32
CA SER A 276 -9.13 27.08 -8.48
C SER A 276 -9.54 27.10 -9.95
N VAL A 277 -10.81 26.81 -10.21
CA VAL A 277 -11.41 26.84 -11.54
C VAL A 277 -12.54 27.86 -11.56
N LEU A 278 -12.54 28.72 -12.57
CA LEU A 278 -13.64 29.65 -12.85
C LEU A 278 -14.57 29.01 -13.87
N ALA A 279 -15.81 28.78 -13.50
CA ALA A 279 -16.85 28.25 -14.37
C ALA A 279 -17.66 29.39 -15.01
N ASN A 280 -17.81 29.32 -16.32
CA ASN A 280 -18.70 30.22 -17.07
C ASN A 280 -20.11 29.63 -17.14
N PRO A 281 -21.14 30.47 -17.22
CA PRO A 281 -22.51 29.98 -17.35
C PRO A 281 -22.76 29.31 -18.70
N VAL A 282 -23.65 28.32 -18.68
CA VAL A 282 -24.19 27.67 -19.86
C VAL A 282 -25.74 27.70 -19.74
N PRO A 283 -26.45 28.39 -20.64
CA PRO A 283 -26.00 29.19 -21.77
C PRO A 283 -25.19 30.45 -21.33
N PRO A 284 -24.38 31.04 -22.22
CA PRO A 284 -23.53 32.16 -21.87
C PRO A 284 -24.34 33.37 -21.45
N LEU A 285 -24.08 33.89 -20.27
CA LEU A 285 -24.58 35.18 -19.76
C LEU A 285 -23.39 35.98 -19.22
N PRO A 286 -23.01 37.11 -19.81
CA PRO A 286 -21.96 37.94 -19.24
C PRO A 286 -22.48 38.78 -18.06
N PRO A 287 -21.70 39.06 -17.05
CA PRO A 287 -20.32 38.67 -16.75
C PRO A 287 -20.23 37.68 -15.56
N PHE A 288 -21.18 36.75 -15.42
CA PHE A 288 -21.31 35.91 -14.25
C PHE A 288 -20.38 34.72 -14.32
N GLN A 289 -19.68 34.45 -13.22
CA GLN A 289 -18.81 33.27 -13.07
C GLN A 289 -18.93 32.72 -11.65
N VAL A 290 -18.69 31.42 -11.48
CA VAL A 290 -18.58 30.77 -10.19
C VAL A 290 -17.17 30.19 -10.06
N GLY A 291 -16.48 30.54 -8.99
CA GLY A 291 -15.15 30.02 -8.67
C GLY A 291 -15.28 28.79 -7.77
N TYR A 292 -14.60 27.72 -8.13
CA TYR A 292 -14.47 26.53 -7.32
C TYR A 292 -13.03 26.38 -6.83
N THR A 293 -12.87 26.14 -5.54
CA THR A 293 -11.55 25.95 -4.90
C THR A 293 -11.59 24.65 -4.11
N TRP A 294 -10.52 23.87 -4.19
CA TRP A 294 -10.38 22.61 -3.47
C TRP A 294 -9.12 22.58 -2.65
N ASN A 295 -9.30 22.39 -1.36
CA ASN A 295 -8.24 22.13 -0.41
C ASN A 295 -8.34 20.66 -0.01
N THR A 296 -7.43 19.85 -0.53
CA THR A 296 -7.33 18.43 -0.20
C THR A 296 -6.32 18.29 0.92
N ASP A 297 -6.76 17.72 2.04
CA ASP A 297 -5.88 17.29 3.11
C ASP A 297 -5.16 15.99 2.69
N SER A 298 -4.16 15.59 3.49
CA SER A 298 -3.43 14.35 3.23
C SER A 298 -4.35 13.13 3.23
N ALA A 299 -4.11 12.23 2.29
CA ALA A 299 -4.83 10.96 2.18
C ALA A 299 -4.13 9.86 2.98
N ASN A 300 -4.92 8.90 3.44
CA ASN A 300 -4.49 7.77 4.23
C ASN A 300 -4.80 6.48 3.48
N LEU A 301 -3.82 5.58 3.36
CA LEU A 301 -3.96 4.26 2.76
C LEU A 301 -3.66 3.19 3.80
N VAL A 302 -4.53 2.20 3.91
CA VAL A 302 -4.27 0.95 4.63
C VAL A 302 -4.24 -0.16 3.60
N ARG A 303 -3.11 -0.88 3.50
CA ARG A 303 -2.92 -1.89 2.46
C ARG A 303 -2.44 -3.21 3.04
N PHE A 304 -2.80 -4.29 2.38
CA PHE A 304 -2.29 -5.63 2.58
C PHE A 304 -1.64 -6.09 1.28
N GLY A 305 -0.51 -6.76 1.38
CA GLY A 305 0.23 -7.17 0.20
C GLY A 305 0.92 -8.51 0.36
N VAL A 306 1.27 -9.09 -0.76
CA VAL A 306 2.06 -10.30 -0.85
C VAL A 306 3.24 -10.03 -1.77
N ASN A 307 4.45 -10.34 -1.30
CA ASN A 307 5.66 -10.20 -2.09
C ASN A 307 6.31 -11.57 -2.34
N TYR A 308 6.99 -11.66 -3.46
CA TYR A 308 7.93 -12.73 -3.76
C TYR A 308 9.33 -12.16 -3.89
N LYS A 309 10.24 -12.68 -3.07
CA LYS A 309 11.66 -12.30 -3.05
C LYS A 309 12.47 -13.34 -3.84
N PHE A 310 13.32 -12.85 -4.71
CA PHE A 310 14.26 -13.63 -5.51
C PHE A 310 15.56 -13.93 -4.77
#